data_369069ff47c5662b1f4a31a1f7c32fca
#
_entry.id   369069ff47c5662b1f4a31a1f7c32fca
#
_cell.length_a   1.000
_cell.length_b   1.000
_cell.length_c   1.000
_cell.angle_alpha   90.00
_cell.angle_beta   90.00
_cell.angle_gamma   90.00
#
_symmetry.space_group_name_H-M   'P 1'
#
loop_
_entity.id
_entity.type
_entity.pdbx_description
1 polymer ?
#
loop_
_entity_poly.entity_id
_entity_poly.type
_entity_poly.pdbx_seq_one_letter_code
_entity_poly.pdbx_strand_id
1 'polypeptide(L)'
;MGFVKDETPWNGGRMSSRVLCLRANNPSPMTYVGTNTWIVAEPGANVCVVIDPAPAGEQVRRILAACKREGLRIGAIVATHDHPDHIEGIPELAAATGAPAYAPRTERIERLLQKAFAGRGGQPETLASAQGFEAASATKSSEGEEAPEGLCSPCGQQTASSSAGLAVPVVFPLRIGSFCPFGGAPEFEVMALPGHSEDSAGLLLPAEKALFTGDVLFRHGPTVVFHPDGVLASYFASLDALEVLVREGKAQRFYPGHGYPIDDPIPIIEATRLHRAERLEQVRKALDAGTPANPDALFDVVYKGVDPALRMPSIRSIRAQLEYLGVSR
;
A
#
# COMPACT_ATOMS: atom_id res chain seq x y z
N MET A 1 -5.33 25.92 5.53
CA MET A 1 -4.10 25.29 6.07
C MET A 1 -3.44 24.52 4.94
N GLY A 2 -2.14 24.68 4.72
CA GLY A 2 -1.42 23.98 3.66
C GLY A 2 -0.71 22.73 4.20
N PHE A 3 -0.16 21.94 3.28
CA PHE A 3 0.72 20.83 3.66
C PHE A 3 1.87 21.30 4.55
N VAL A 4 2.28 20.47 5.51
CA VAL A 4 3.32 20.77 6.48
C VAL A 4 4.69 20.67 5.82
N LYS A 5 5.57 21.65 6.01
CA LYS A 5 6.99 21.55 5.65
C LYS A 5 7.76 21.19 6.90
N ASP A 6 8.33 19.99 6.95
CA ASP A 6 9.21 19.61 8.05
C ASP A 6 10.64 20.07 7.75
N GLU A 7 11.31 20.60 8.75
CA GLU A 7 12.69 21.08 8.66
C GLU A 7 13.73 19.97 8.88
N THR A 8 13.33 18.87 9.53
CA THR A 8 14.21 17.73 9.83
C THR A 8 14.09 16.63 8.76
N PRO A 9 15.20 16.08 8.24
CA PRO A 9 15.13 14.97 7.30
C PRO A 9 14.48 13.74 7.93
N TRP A 10 13.45 13.19 7.28
CA TRP A 10 12.86 11.91 7.68
C TRP A 10 13.80 10.76 7.31
N ASN A 11 14.19 9.96 8.29
CA ASN A 11 15.11 8.83 8.13
C ASN A 11 14.51 7.47 8.55
N GLY A 12 13.21 7.44 8.87
CA GLY A 12 12.58 6.29 9.50
C GLY A 12 12.91 6.25 11.01
N GLY A 13 12.71 5.09 11.60
CA GLY A 13 12.99 4.84 13.03
C GLY A 13 11.87 4.05 13.69
N ARG A 14 12.00 3.83 15.00
CA ARG A 14 10.98 3.13 15.78
C ARG A 14 9.82 4.06 16.10
N MET A 15 8.61 3.64 15.73
CA MET A 15 7.37 4.39 15.95
C MET A 15 6.70 4.00 17.26
N SER A 16 6.80 2.70 17.63
CA SER A 16 6.21 2.13 18.84
C SER A 16 6.92 0.83 19.21
N SER A 17 6.43 0.14 20.22
CA SER A 17 6.91 -1.22 20.55
C SER A 17 6.65 -2.23 19.41
N ARG A 18 5.66 -1.97 18.53
CA ARG A 18 5.26 -2.84 17.43
C ARG A 18 5.81 -2.44 16.07
N VAL A 19 6.05 -1.15 15.83
CA VAL A 19 6.28 -0.61 14.48
C VAL A 19 7.66 0.01 14.36
N LEU A 20 8.42 -0.44 13.36
CA LEU A 20 9.70 0.13 12.94
C LEU A 20 9.63 0.52 11.47
N CYS A 21 10.05 1.73 11.14
CA CYS A 21 10.17 2.21 9.77
C CYS A 21 11.64 2.18 9.29
N LEU A 22 11.86 1.65 8.11
CA LEU A 22 13.12 1.76 7.39
C LEU A 22 12.90 2.54 6.10
N ARG A 23 13.19 3.84 6.12
CA ARG A 23 13.12 4.66 4.91
C ARG A 23 14.23 4.23 3.92
N ALA A 24 13.84 3.94 2.70
CA ALA A 24 14.76 3.62 1.61
C ALA A 24 15.50 4.87 1.10
N ASN A 25 16.69 4.68 0.54
CA ASN A 25 17.45 5.75 -0.08
C ASN A 25 17.18 5.82 -1.60
N ASN A 26 15.93 6.08 -1.95
CA ASN A 26 15.45 6.25 -3.34
C ASN A 26 14.69 7.58 -3.52
N PRO A 27 15.25 8.74 -3.12
CA PRO A 27 14.55 10.01 -3.23
C PRO A 27 14.30 10.38 -4.69
N SER A 28 13.09 10.83 -4.97
CA SER A 28 12.69 11.32 -6.31
C SER A 28 11.46 12.23 -6.18
N PRO A 29 11.06 12.94 -7.25
CA PRO A 29 9.81 13.69 -7.24
C PRO A 29 8.56 12.83 -6.95
N MET A 30 8.64 11.50 -7.13
CA MET A 30 7.55 10.57 -6.87
C MET A 30 7.60 9.96 -5.46
N THR A 31 8.80 9.72 -4.94
CA THR A 31 9.02 9.06 -3.66
C THR A 31 9.42 10.04 -2.54
N TYR A 32 9.44 11.34 -2.81
CA TYR A 32 9.90 12.39 -1.89
C TYR A 32 11.31 12.09 -1.36
N VAL A 33 11.41 11.81 -0.06
CA VAL A 33 12.67 11.48 0.62
C VAL A 33 13.01 9.99 0.51
N GLY A 34 12.14 9.18 -0.06
CA GLY A 34 12.27 7.73 -0.25
C GLY A 34 11.06 6.94 0.28
N THR A 35 10.98 5.67 -0.10
CA THR A 35 9.92 4.75 0.31
C THR A 35 10.07 4.32 1.76
N ASN A 36 8.97 4.25 2.48
CA ASN A 36 8.89 3.71 3.83
C ASN A 36 8.58 2.21 3.77
N THR A 37 9.52 1.39 4.18
CA THR A 37 9.26 -0.02 4.51
C THR A 37 8.90 -0.12 5.99
N TRP A 38 7.79 -0.77 6.32
CA TRP A 38 7.33 -0.94 7.68
C TRP A 38 7.56 -2.38 8.15
N ILE A 39 8.18 -2.54 9.33
CA ILE A 39 8.36 -3.83 10.01
C ILE A 39 7.43 -3.81 11.21
N VAL A 40 6.49 -4.75 11.26
CA VAL A 40 5.47 -4.83 12.30
C VAL A 40 5.55 -6.17 13.01
N ALA A 41 5.66 -6.16 14.34
CA ALA A 41 5.73 -7.35 15.17
C ALA A 41 4.99 -7.14 16.50
N GLU A 42 4.40 -8.17 17.06
CA GLU A 42 3.90 -8.11 18.43
C GLU A 42 5.05 -7.99 19.45
N PRO A 43 4.87 -7.25 20.56
CA PRO A 43 5.88 -7.15 21.59
C PRO A 43 6.27 -8.52 22.14
N GLY A 44 7.57 -8.81 22.15
CA GLY A 44 8.11 -10.10 22.58
C GLY A 44 8.02 -11.23 21.54
N ALA A 45 7.42 -10.99 20.38
CA ALA A 45 7.44 -11.95 19.28
C ALA A 45 8.83 -12.04 18.61
N ASN A 46 9.10 -13.16 17.98
CA ASN A 46 10.30 -13.40 17.18
C ASN A 46 10.01 -13.45 15.67
N VAL A 47 8.79 -13.07 15.27
CA VAL A 47 8.33 -13.07 13.88
C VAL A 47 7.64 -11.74 13.56
N CYS A 48 7.88 -11.21 12.36
CA CYS A 48 7.31 -9.95 11.92
C CYS A 48 6.65 -10.03 10.54
N VAL A 49 5.85 -9.02 10.23
CA VAL A 49 5.33 -8.70 8.91
C VAL A 49 6.14 -7.52 8.35
N VAL A 50 6.52 -7.59 7.08
CA VAL A 50 7.20 -6.50 6.36
C VAL A 50 6.25 -5.95 5.30
N ILE A 51 6.00 -4.63 5.33
CA ILE A 51 5.10 -3.94 4.39
C ILE A 51 5.94 -3.07 3.46
N ASP A 52 5.69 -3.14 2.15
CA ASP A 52 6.30 -2.36 1.08
C ASP A 52 7.84 -2.41 1.07
N PRO A 53 8.46 -3.60 0.86
CA PRO A 53 9.91 -3.77 0.90
C PRO A 53 10.59 -3.36 -0.40
N ALA A 54 10.64 -2.08 -0.72
CA ALA A 54 11.29 -1.59 -1.94
C ALA A 54 12.25 -0.42 -1.66
N PRO A 55 13.19 -0.15 -2.56
CA PRO A 55 13.56 -0.94 -3.75
C PRO A 55 14.31 -2.24 -3.42
N ALA A 56 14.56 -3.05 -4.45
CA ALA A 56 15.42 -4.23 -4.34
C ALA A 56 16.88 -3.86 -3.97
N GLY A 57 17.69 -4.85 -3.62
CA GLY A 57 19.11 -4.69 -3.36
C GLY A 57 19.42 -4.10 -2.00
N GLU A 58 19.89 -2.86 -1.90
CA GLU A 58 20.35 -2.27 -0.63
C GLU A 58 19.25 -2.23 0.42
N GLN A 59 18.03 -1.84 0.06
CA GLN A 59 16.93 -1.76 1.03
C GLN A 59 16.58 -3.16 1.58
N VAL A 60 16.56 -4.19 0.74
CA VAL A 60 16.31 -5.57 1.20
C VAL A 60 17.38 -6.02 2.19
N ARG A 61 18.68 -5.74 1.92
CA ARG A 61 19.76 -6.04 2.87
C ARG A 61 19.57 -5.28 4.20
N ARG A 62 19.13 -4.03 4.16
CA ARG A 62 18.86 -3.23 5.38
C ARG A 62 17.67 -3.80 6.17
N ILE A 63 16.63 -4.28 5.49
CA ILE A 63 15.48 -4.95 6.12
C ILE A 63 15.95 -6.22 6.85
N LEU A 64 16.68 -7.09 6.16
CA LEU A 64 17.23 -8.34 6.75
C LEU A 64 18.14 -8.06 7.96
N ALA A 65 19.03 -7.06 7.85
CA ALA A 65 19.90 -6.65 8.94
C ALA A 65 19.12 -6.08 10.13
N ALA A 66 18.07 -5.29 9.88
CA ALA A 66 17.22 -4.74 10.93
C ALA A 66 16.44 -5.86 11.64
N CYS A 67 15.80 -6.76 10.91
CA CYS A 67 15.09 -7.90 11.49
C CYS A 67 16.05 -8.77 12.34
N LYS A 68 17.25 -9.05 11.83
CA LYS A 68 18.27 -9.80 12.60
C LYS A 68 18.65 -9.08 13.90
N ARG A 69 18.87 -7.77 13.87
CA ARG A 69 19.20 -6.96 15.06
C ARG A 69 18.10 -6.96 16.10
N GLU A 70 16.83 -6.95 15.65
CA GLU A 70 15.65 -7.01 16.52
C GLU A 70 15.31 -8.47 16.96
N GLY A 71 16.05 -9.48 16.53
CA GLY A 71 15.76 -10.89 16.81
C GLY A 71 14.51 -11.41 16.09
N LEU A 72 14.12 -10.79 14.99
CA LEU A 72 12.89 -11.09 14.25
C LEU A 72 13.19 -11.95 13.00
N ARG A 73 12.33 -12.94 12.75
CA ARG A 73 12.20 -13.65 11.48
C ARG A 73 11.04 -13.03 10.68
N ILE A 74 11.21 -12.87 9.40
CA ILE A 74 10.12 -12.38 8.53
C ILE A 74 9.17 -13.56 8.26
N GLY A 75 7.91 -13.42 8.66
CA GLY A 75 6.88 -14.43 8.49
C GLY A 75 5.93 -14.14 7.33
N ALA A 76 5.79 -12.87 6.94
CA ALA A 76 4.99 -12.44 5.80
C ALA A 76 5.51 -11.14 5.21
N ILE A 77 5.28 -10.95 3.92
CA ILE A 77 5.59 -9.74 3.17
C ILE A 77 4.28 -9.23 2.61
N VAL A 78 4.00 -7.93 2.73
CA VAL A 78 2.73 -7.34 2.28
C VAL A 78 3.02 -6.15 1.38
N ALA A 79 2.28 -6.01 0.29
CA ALA A 79 2.25 -4.81 -0.53
C ALA A 79 0.93 -4.07 -0.32
N THR A 80 1.00 -2.74 -0.19
CA THR A 80 -0.20 -1.89 -0.14
C THR A 80 -0.83 -1.72 -1.52
N HIS A 81 -0.01 -1.73 -2.59
CA HIS A 81 -0.42 -1.67 -4.00
C HIS A 81 0.73 -2.13 -4.90
N ASP A 82 0.53 -2.24 -6.22
CA ASP A 82 1.48 -2.88 -7.14
C ASP A 82 2.49 -1.95 -7.82
N HIS A 83 2.68 -0.71 -7.33
CA HIS A 83 3.69 0.19 -7.89
C HIS A 83 5.13 -0.31 -7.60
N PRO A 84 6.08 -0.10 -8.54
CA PRO A 84 7.44 -0.66 -8.44
C PRO A 84 8.15 -0.31 -7.14
N ASP A 85 8.05 0.93 -6.70
CA ASP A 85 8.69 1.47 -5.50
C ASP A 85 8.11 0.94 -4.18
N HIS A 86 7.11 0.03 -4.24
CA HIS A 86 6.57 -0.74 -3.11
C HIS A 86 6.87 -2.24 -3.20
N ILE A 87 6.95 -2.79 -4.44
CA ILE A 87 7.02 -4.24 -4.65
C ILE A 87 8.35 -4.78 -5.16
N GLU A 88 9.27 -3.95 -5.68
CA GLU A 88 10.51 -4.43 -6.32
C GLU A 88 11.40 -5.30 -5.42
N GLY A 89 11.38 -5.08 -4.12
CA GLY A 89 12.15 -5.87 -3.16
C GLY A 89 11.50 -7.20 -2.76
N ILE A 90 10.22 -7.44 -3.10
CA ILE A 90 9.48 -8.65 -2.70
C ILE A 90 10.18 -9.92 -3.19
N PRO A 91 10.61 -10.06 -4.46
CA PRO A 91 11.25 -11.27 -4.94
C PRO A 91 12.54 -11.61 -4.20
N GLU A 92 13.38 -10.60 -3.95
CA GLU A 92 14.66 -10.79 -3.25
C GLU A 92 14.43 -11.15 -1.77
N LEU A 93 13.50 -10.45 -1.11
CA LEU A 93 13.20 -10.69 0.29
C LEU A 93 12.53 -12.05 0.50
N ALA A 94 11.58 -12.41 -0.35
CA ALA A 94 10.92 -13.72 -0.32
C ALA A 94 11.91 -14.87 -0.58
N ALA A 95 12.83 -14.69 -1.54
CA ALA A 95 13.91 -15.67 -1.81
C ALA A 95 14.86 -15.87 -0.62
N ALA A 96 15.16 -14.77 0.11
CA ALA A 96 16.07 -14.81 1.25
C ALA A 96 15.45 -15.41 2.52
N THR A 97 14.13 -15.37 2.66
CA THR A 97 13.41 -15.69 3.90
C THR A 97 12.46 -16.87 3.80
N GLY A 98 12.02 -17.24 2.59
CA GLY A 98 10.95 -18.19 2.37
C GLY A 98 9.57 -17.67 2.77
N ALA A 99 9.44 -16.37 3.13
CA ALA A 99 8.19 -15.79 3.57
C ALA A 99 7.22 -15.62 2.38
N PRO A 100 5.92 -15.95 2.55
CA PRO A 100 4.91 -15.69 1.56
C PRO A 100 4.68 -14.18 1.38
N ALA A 101 4.28 -13.78 0.17
CA ALA A 101 3.88 -12.40 -0.13
C ALA A 101 2.35 -12.29 -0.23
N TYR A 102 1.82 -11.14 0.14
CA TYR A 102 0.40 -10.80 0.05
C TYR A 102 0.26 -9.44 -0.64
N ALA A 103 -0.63 -9.34 -1.61
CA ALA A 103 -0.89 -8.09 -2.33
C ALA A 103 -2.35 -8.01 -2.78
N PRO A 104 -2.92 -6.80 -2.91
CA PRO A 104 -4.27 -6.64 -3.45
C PRO A 104 -4.38 -7.12 -4.90
N ARG A 105 -3.30 -6.92 -5.68
CA ARG A 105 -3.13 -7.41 -7.06
C ARG A 105 -1.83 -8.23 -7.14
N THR A 106 -1.91 -9.47 -7.62
CA THR A 106 -0.79 -10.41 -7.55
C THR A 106 0.02 -10.51 -8.85
N GLU A 107 -0.57 -10.23 -10.01
CA GLU A 107 -0.04 -10.55 -11.34
C GLU A 107 1.32 -9.90 -11.62
N ARG A 108 1.54 -8.69 -11.13
CA ARG A 108 2.82 -8.00 -11.32
C ARG A 108 3.92 -8.62 -10.46
N ILE A 109 3.62 -8.95 -9.20
CA ILE A 109 4.56 -9.58 -8.28
C ILE A 109 4.88 -10.99 -8.76
N GLU A 110 3.89 -11.75 -9.24
CA GLU A 110 4.08 -13.08 -9.83
C GLU A 110 5.05 -13.02 -11.02
N ARG A 111 4.89 -12.05 -11.93
CA ARG A 111 5.83 -11.83 -13.04
C ARG A 111 7.24 -11.48 -12.56
N LEU A 112 7.38 -10.67 -11.51
CA LEU A 112 8.68 -10.34 -10.93
C LEU A 112 9.33 -11.58 -10.29
N LEU A 113 8.57 -12.41 -9.58
CA LEU A 113 9.04 -13.68 -9.03
C LEU A 113 9.46 -14.65 -10.13
N GLN A 114 8.63 -14.86 -11.15
CA GLN A 114 8.97 -15.71 -12.30
C GLN A 114 10.28 -15.28 -12.96
N LYS A 115 10.45 -13.99 -13.20
CA LYS A 115 11.70 -13.43 -13.76
C LYS A 115 12.90 -13.65 -12.84
N ALA A 116 12.77 -13.45 -11.55
CA ALA A 116 13.85 -13.62 -10.57
C ALA A 116 14.29 -15.07 -10.41
N PHE A 117 13.38 -16.03 -10.65
CA PHE A 117 13.63 -17.46 -10.48
C PHE A 117 13.79 -18.23 -11.80
N ALA A 118 13.59 -17.60 -12.98
CA ALA A 118 13.66 -18.25 -14.31
C ALA A 118 14.99 -18.96 -14.65
N GLY A 119 16.08 -18.71 -13.91
CA GLY A 119 17.37 -19.36 -14.10
C GLY A 119 17.72 -20.45 -13.05
N ARG A 120 16.82 -20.76 -12.11
CA ARG A 120 17.14 -21.59 -10.94
C ARG A 120 16.48 -22.98 -10.92
N GLY A 121 15.90 -23.43 -12.04
CA GLY A 121 15.41 -24.82 -12.22
C GLY A 121 14.11 -25.21 -11.48
N GLY A 122 13.42 -24.25 -10.86
CA GLY A 122 12.11 -24.46 -10.26
C GLY A 122 11.00 -24.07 -11.22
N GLN A 123 10.09 -24.99 -11.57
CA GLN A 123 8.83 -24.58 -12.20
C GLN A 123 7.93 -23.96 -11.13
N PRO A 124 7.25 -22.82 -11.40
CA PRO A 124 6.26 -22.28 -10.49
C PRO A 124 5.10 -23.27 -10.42
N GLU A 125 4.75 -23.71 -9.21
CA GLU A 125 3.45 -24.36 -9.00
C GLU A 125 2.36 -23.30 -9.26
N THR A 126 1.68 -23.46 -10.38
CA THR A 126 0.54 -22.60 -10.72
C THR A 126 -0.63 -22.94 -9.80
N LEU A 127 -1.35 -21.93 -9.33
CA LEU A 127 -2.58 -21.99 -8.50
C LEU A 127 -3.69 -22.92 -9.04
N ALA A 128 -3.52 -23.55 -10.22
CA ALA A 128 -4.47 -24.51 -10.80
C ALA A 128 -4.53 -25.85 -10.07
N SER A 129 -3.57 -26.19 -9.21
CA SER A 129 -3.57 -27.48 -8.47
C SER A 129 -4.09 -27.38 -7.03
N ALA A 130 -4.44 -26.18 -6.55
CA ALA A 130 -5.07 -25.97 -5.23
C ALA A 130 -6.61 -25.90 -5.31
N GLN A 131 -7.22 -26.56 -6.29
CA GLN A 131 -8.68 -26.76 -6.33
C GLN A 131 -9.08 -27.82 -5.31
N GLY A 132 -9.48 -27.35 -4.13
CA GLY A 132 -9.95 -28.16 -3.01
C GLY A 132 -10.64 -27.33 -1.93
N PHE A 133 -11.25 -26.21 -2.29
CA PHE A 133 -12.13 -25.48 -1.39
C PHE A 133 -13.52 -25.37 -2.04
N GLU A 134 -14.38 -26.36 -1.76
CA GLU A 134 -15.81 -26.27 -2.05
C GLU A 134 -16.42 -25.11 -1.27
N ALA A 135 -17.11 -24.24 -2.00
CA ALA A 135 -17.97 -23.22 -1.43
C ALA A 135 -19.13 -23.88 -0.69
N ALA A 136 -19.11 -23.82 0.64
CA ALA A 136 -20.27 -24.21 1.43
C ALA A 136 -21.41 -23.23 1.13
N SER A 137 -22.42 -23.71 0.41
CA SER A 137 -23.67 -23.00 0.16
C SER A 137 -24.41 -22.75 1.47
N ALA A 138 -24.73 -21.49 1.74
CA ALA A 138 -25.59 -21.11 2.87
C ALA A 138 -27.01 -21.63 2.62
N THR A 139 -27.39 -22.71 3.28
CA THR A 139 -28.79 -23.02 3.52
C THR A 139 -29.23 -22.42 4.84
N LYS A 140 -30.27 -21.59 4.76
CA LYS A 140 -30.97 -21.04 5.92
C LYS A 140 -31.53 -22.14 6.79
N SER A 141 -31.21 -22.14 8.07
CA SER A 141 -32.12 -22.68 9.10
C SER A 141 -31.97 -21.85 10.36
N SER A 142 -33.12 -21.48 10.90
CA SER A 142 -33.41 -20.70 12.08
C SER A 142 -33.01 -21.40 13.37
N GLU A 143 -32.79 -20.56 14.38
CA GLU A 143 -32.88 -20.78 15.82
C GLU A 143 -31.54 -20.68 16.58
N GLY A 144 -31.62 -19.84 17.60
CA GLY A 144 -30.56 -19.19 18.34
C GLY A 144 -29.68 -20.12 19.17
N GLU A 145 -28.43 -19.70 19.24
CA GLU A 145 -27.56 -19.90 20.40
C GLU A 145 -26.42 -18.88 20.34
N GLU A 146 -26.18 -18.21 21.45
CA GLU A 146 -25.09 -17.22 21.62
C GLU A 146 -23.74 -17.90 21.41
N ALA A 147 -22.93 -17.36 20.48
CA ALA A 147 -21.56 -17.78 20.26
C ALA A 147 -20.62 -17.05 21.24
N PRO A 148 -19.62 -17.73 21.84
CA PRO A 148 -18.62 -17.10 22.68
C PRO A 148 -17.64 -16.25 21.84
N GLU A 149 -17.29 -15.11 22.39
CA GLU A 149 -16.31 -14.17 21.86
C GLU A 149 -14.93 -14.81 21.64
N GLY A 150 -14.31 -14.53 20.50
CA GLY A 150 -12.87 -14.47 20.33
C GLY A 150 -12.14 -15.79 20.08
N LEU A 151 -12.14 -16.25 18.82
CA LEU A 151 -11.05 -17.08 18.31
C LEU A 151 -10.94 -16.89 16.79
N CYS A 152 -9.86 -16.24 16.35
CA CYS A 152 -9.44 -16.19 14.96
C CYS A 152 -9.30 -17.64 14.46
N SER A 153 -10.09 -18.04 13.47
CA SER A 153 -9.95 -19.35 12.83
C SER A 153 -8.57 -19.47 12.20
N PRO A 154 -7.78 -20.51 12.53
CA PRO A 154 -6.43 -20.64 11.98
C PRO A 154 -6.51 -20.88 10.47
N CYS A 155 -5.94 -19.97 9.70
CA CYS A 155 -5.56 -20.26 8.31
C CYS A 155 -4.65 -21.48 8.33
N GLY A 156 -5.07 -22.55 7.61
CA GLY A 156 -4.48 -23.88 7.68
C GLY A 156 -2.96 -23.87 7.63
N GLN A 157 -2.36 -24.50 8.64
CA GLN A 157 -0.92 -24.75 8.70
C GLN A 157 -0.50 -25.63 7.51
N GLN A 158 0.10 -25.02 6.50
CA GLN A 158 0.90 -25.77 5.54
C GLN A 158 2.31 -25.83 6.06
N THR A 159 2.67 -26.94 6.68
CA THR A 159 4.05 -27.29 6.97
C THR A 159 4.78 -27.55 5.66
N ALA A 160 5.69 -26.67 5.29
CA ALA A 160 6.58 -26.90 4.15
C ALA A 160 7.48 -28.08 4.48
N SER A 161 7.31 -29.19 3.76
CA SER A 161 8.24 -30.33 3.78
C SER A 161 9.56 -29.89 3.13
N SER A 162 10.65 -30.09 3.83
CA SER A 162 12.00 -29.81 3.37
C SER A 162 12.42 -30.78 2.24
N SER A 163 12.22 -30.37 0.99
CA SER A 163 12.96 -30.88 -0.14
C SER A 163 13.80 -29.75 -0.73
N ALA A 164 15.11 -29.98 -0.90
CA ALA A 164 16.12 -28.99 -1.26
C ALA A 164 16.05 -28.55 -2.74
N GLY A 165 14.94 -27.91 -3.11
CA GLY A 165 14.79 -27.06 -4.28
C GLY A 165 14.26 -25.74 -3.75
N LEU A 166 14.89 -24.60 -4.11
CA LEU A 166 14.33 -23.27 -3.81
C LEU A 166 12.96 -23.17 -4.47
N ALA A 167 11.90 -23.46 -3.71
CA ALA A 167 10.53 -23.27 -4.17
C ALA A 167 10.33 -21.78 -4.49
N VAL A 168 9.69 -21.46 -5.61
CA VAL A 168 9.32 -20.09 -5.93
C VAL A 168 8.36 -19.60 -4.84
N PRO A 169 8.63 -18.46 -4.20
CA PRO A 169 7.74 -17.93 -3.17
C PRO A 169 6.33 -17.70 -3.71
N VAL A 170 5.34 -18.05 -2.90
CA VAL A 170 3.92 -17.93 -3.28
C VAL A 170 3.43 -16.53 -2.97
N VAL A 171 2.64 -15.96 -3.89
CA VAL A 171 1.91 -14.70 -3.68
C VAL A 171 0.43 -15.03 -3.45
N PHE A 172 -0.12 -14.47 -2.39
CA PHE A 172 -1.53 -14.60 -2.05
C PHE A 172 -2.26 -13.27 -2.25
N PRO A 173 -3.53 -13.30 -2.67
CA PRO A 173 -4.34 -12.08 -2.69
C PRO A 173 -4.58 -11.57 -1.27
N LEU A 174 -4.27 -10.29 -1.05
CA LEU A 174 -4.62 -9.59 0.18
C LEU A 174 -6.11 -9.25 0.14
N ARG A 175 -6.90 -9.89 1.01
CA ARG A 175 -8.36 -9.73 1.02
C ARG A 175 -8.79 -8.68 2.02
N ILE A 176 -9.86 -7.95 1.70
CA ILE A 176 -10.51 -7.00 2.62
C ILE A 176 -11.06 -7.74 3.85
N GLY A 177 -10.91 -7.12 5.03
CA GLY A 177 -11.32 -7.66 6.31
C GLY A 177 -10.14 -8.04 7.20
N SER A 178 -10.38 -8.90 8.18
CA SER A 178 -9.34 -9.34 9.12
C SER A 178 -8.22 -10.11 8.44
N PHE A 179 -6.99 -9.74 8.74
CA PHE A 179 -5.77 -10.33 8.18
C PHE A 179 -4.75 -10.62 9.27
N CYS A 180 -4.48 -11.90 9.46
CA CYS A 180 -3.45 -12.43 10.36
C CYS A 180 -2.66 -13.50 9.60
N PRO A 181 -1.48 -13.20 9.04
CA PRO A 181 -0.80 -14.11 8.10
C PRO A 181 -0.22 -15.37 8.74
N PHE A 182 -0.04 -15.40 10.06
CA PHE A 182 0.46 -16.54 10.82
C PHE A 182 0.11 -16.41 12.30
N GLY A 183 0.09 -17.52 13.04
CA GLY A 183 -0.19 -17.50 14.48
C GLY A 183 0.79 -16.61 15.27
N GLY A 184 0.26 -15.66 16.05
CA GLY A 184 1.03 -14.65 16.78
C GLY A 184 1.54 -13.49 15.93
N ALA A 185 1.07 -13.35 14.67
CA ALA A 185 1.28 -12.15 13.88
C ALA A 185 0.45 -10.99 14.43
N PRO A 186 0.84 -9.72 14.14
CA PRO A 186 -0.05 -8.60 14.32
C PRO A 186 -1.36 -8.81 13.53
N GLU A 187 -2.47 -8.49 14.16
CA GLU A 187 -3.78 -8.52 13.50
C GLU A 187 -4.01 -7.19 12.80
N PHE A 188 -4.34 -7.28 11.52
CA PHE A 188 -4.69 -6.13 10.71
C PHE A 188 -6.15 -6.22 10.26
N GLU A 189 -6.76 -5.07 10.04
CA GLU A 189 -7.98 -4.92 9.25
C GLU A 189 -7.60 -4.31 7.91
N VAL A 190 -7.78 -5.07 6.83
CA VAL A 190 -7.48 -4.62 5.47
C VAL A 190 -8.70 -3.94 4.88
N MET A 191 -8.50 -2.78 4.30
CA MET A 191 -9.53 -2.00 3.63
C MET A 191 -9.10 -1.61 2.21
N ALA A 192 -10.06 -1.52 1.29
CA ALA A 192 -9.82 -0.94 -0.02
C ALA A 192 -9.75 0.59 0.10
N LEU A 193 -8.70 1.18 -0.47
CA LEU A 193 -8.50 2.63 -0.55
C LEU A 193 -8.12 3.02 -2.00
N PRO A 194 -8.97 2.66 -3.00
CA PRO A 194 -8.65 2.91 -4.40
C PRO A 194 -8.60 4.40 -4.71
N GLY A 195 -7.87 4.73 -5.78
CA GLY A 195 -7.84 6.10 -6.30
C GLY A 195 -6.45 6.57 -6.70
N HIS A 196 -5.42 6.40 -5.88
CA HIS A 196 -4.03 6.55 -6.30
C HIS A 196 -3.69 5.48 -7.35
N SER A 197 -3.98 4.22 -7.04
CA SER A 197 -4.12 3.07 -7.93
C SER A 197 -5.45 2.37 -7.66
N GLU A 198 -5.91 1.54 -8.59
CA GLU A 198 -7.16 0.79 -8.43
C GLU A 198 -7.08 -0.23 -7.30
N ASP A 199 -5.90 -0.80 -7.09
CA ASP A 199 -5.62 -1.86 -6.12
C ASP A 199 -5.17 -1.36 -4.74
N SER A 200 -5.09 -0.05 -4.50
CA SER A 200 -4.62 0.49 -3.23
C SER A 200 -5.39 -0.06 -2.03
N ALA A 201 -4.64 -0.57 -1.03
CA ALA A 201 -5.18 -1.07 0.22
C ALA A 201 -4.54 -0.37 1.42
N GLY A 202 -5.34 -0.15 2.46
CA GLY A 202 -4.88 0.25 3.78
C GLY A 202 -4.85 -0.94 4.74
N LEU A 203 -3.86 -0.98 5.63
CA LEU A 203 -3.78 -1.96 6.70
C LEU A 203 -3.93 -1.23 8.04
N LEU A 204 -5.09 -1.33 8.66
CA LEU A 204 -5.31 -0.83 10.01
C LEU A 204 -4.72 -1.83 11.02
N LEU A 205 -3.91 -1.34 11.94
CA LEU A 205 -3.40 -2.05 13.12
C LEU A 205 -4.21 -1.58 14.34
N PRO A 206 -5.28 -2.27 14.73
CA PRO A 206 -6.19 -1.81 15.79
C PRO A 206 -5.49 -1.62 17.13
N ALA A 207 -4.52 -2.49 17.44
CA ALA A 207 -3.75 -2.44 18.68
C ALA A 207 -2.97 -1.12 18.89
N GLU A 208 -2.71 -0.38 17.80
CA GLU A 208 -2.00 0.91 17.82
C GLU A 208 -2.90 2.06 17.34
N LYS A 209 -4.12 1.78 16.90
CA LYS A 209 -4.98 2.74 16.17
C LYS A 209 -4.22 3.42 15.04
N ALA A 210 -3.41 2.65 14.33
CA ALA A 210 -2.52 3.13 13.27
C ALA A 210 -2.87 2.48 11.94
N LEU A 211 -2.88 3.28 10.87
CA LEU A 211 -3.21 2.83 9.52
C LEU A 211 -2.00 3.01 8.59
N PHE A 212 -1.55 1.94 7.95
CA PHE A 212 -0.61 2.00 6.85
C PHE A 212 -1.40 2.32 5.58
N THR A 213 -1.18 3.51 5.03
CA THR A 213 -2.02 4.06 3.95
C THR A 213 -1.46 3.84 2.55
N GLY A 214 -0.25 3.26 2.43
CA GLY A 214 0.44 3.29 1.14
C GLY A 214 0.52 4.72 0.61
N ASP A 215 0.16 4.89 -0.66
CA ASP A 215 0.28 6.17 -1.36
C ASP A 215 -1.02 6.98 -1.45
N VAL A 216 -1.99 6.67 -0.59
CA VAL A 216 -3.27 7.39 -0.59
C VAL A 216 -3.13 8.80 0.00
N LEU A 217 -2.30 8.99 1.02
CA LEU A 217 -2.18 10.27 1.71
C LEU A 217 -0.74 10.52 2.17
N PHE A 218 -0.22 11.75 1.94
CA PHE A 218 1.10 12.18 2.40
C PHE A 218 0.99 13.46 3.23
N ARG A 219 1.90 13.62 4.19
CA ARG A 219 1.94 14.80 5.06
C ARG A 219 2.36 16.08 4.34
N HIS A 220 3.23 16.00 3.33
CA HIS A 220 3.93 17.14 2.75
C HIS A 220 3.46 17.57 1.37
N GLY A 221 2.52 16.85 0.78
CA GLY A 221 2.03 17.16 -0.56
C GLY A 221 1.00 16.16 -1.04
N PRO A 222 0.34 16.47 -2.13
CA PRO A 222 -0.66 15.57 -2.69
C PRO A 222 0.02 14.37 -3.35
N THR A 223 -0.53 13.18 -3.19
CA THR A 223 -0.17 12.03 -4.02
C THR A 223 -0.55 12.26 -5.47
N VAL A 224 -0.11 11.43 -6.39
CA VAL A 224 -0.54 11.46 -7.78
C VAL A 224 -1.70 10.49 -7.99
N VAL A 225 -2.70 10.88 -8.78
CA VAL A 225 -3.75 10.00 -9.28
C VAL A 225 -3.45 9.72 -10.75
N PHE A 226 -2.97 8.52 -11.03
CA PHE A 226 -2.47 8.14 -12.35
C PHE A 226 -3.55 7.48 -13.20
N HIS A 227 -4.20 8.23 -14.10
CA HIS A 227 -5.05 7.61 -15.11
C HIS A 227 -4.22 6.69 -16.07
N PRO A 228 -4.70 5.48 -16.46
CA PRO A 228 -6.04 4.91 -16.18
C PRO A 228 -6.15 4.14 -14.86
N ASP A 229 -5.06 3.81 -14.20
CA ASP A 229 -5.06 2.99 -12.99
C ASP A 229 -5.67 3.75 -11.78
N GLY A 230 -5.32 5.04 -11.62
CA GLY A 230 -5.89 5.89 -10.59
C GLY A 230 -7.18 6.59 -11.06
N VAL A 231 -8.20 6.60 -10.19
CA VAL A 231 -9.53 7.20 -10.44
C VAL A 231 -9.86 8.24 -9.39
N LEU A 232 -10.11 9.48 -9.82
CA LEU A 232 -10.29 10.61 -8.89
C LEU A 232 -11.56 10.49 -8.05
N ALA A 233 -12.65 9.93 -8.59
CA ALA A 233 -13.87 9.68 -7.82
C ALA A 233 -13.66 8.68 -6.68
N SER A 234 -12.95 7.57 -6.97
CA SER A 234 -12.57 6.58 -5.97
C SER A 234 -11.62 7.16 -4.93
N TYR A 235 -10.72 8.06 -5.36
CA TYR A 235 -9.80 8.74 -4.45
C TYR A 235 -10.54 9.61 -3.43
N PHE A 236 -11.56 10.36 -3.83
CA PHE A 236 -12.40 11.13 -2.90
C PHE A 236 -13.15 10.21 -1.93
N ALA A 237 -13.71 9.11 -2.41
CA ALA A 237 -14.36 8.13 -1.54
C ALA A 237 -13.39 7.51 -0.51
N SER A 238 -12.14 7.27 -0.91
CA SER A 238 -11.08 6.81 0.01
C SER A 238 -10.74 7.87 1.07
N LEU A 239 -10.68 9.15 0.71
CA LEU A 239 -10.49 10.23 1.69
C LEU A 239 -11.66 10.32 2.67
N ASP A 240 -12.91 10.11 2.20
CA ASP A 240 -14.09 10.08 3.07
C ASP A 240 -14.03 8.88 4.05
N ALA A 241 -13.64 7.71 3.57
CA ALA A 241 -13.44 6.53 4.42
C ALA A 241 -12.35 6.75 5.48
N LEU A 242 -11.23 7.36 5.12
CA LEU A 242 -10.17 7.71 6.07
C LEU A 242 -10.66 8.70 7.14
N GLU A 243 -11.45 9.71 6.75
CA GLU A 243 -12.01 10.67 7.69
C GLU A 243 -12.97 10.00 8.68
N VAL A 244 -13.82 9.08 8.21
CA VAL A 244 -14.73 8.31 9.07
C VAL A 244 -13.95 7.49 10.09
N LEU A 245 -12.90 6.77 9.69
CA LEU A 245 -12.05 5.98 10.60
C LEU A 245 -11.46 6.83 11.73
N VAL A 246 -10.99 8.03 11.39
CA VAL A 246 -10.41 8.95 12.38
C VAL A 246 -11.50 9.48 13.32
N ARG A 247 -12.65 9.91 12.80
CA ARG A 247 -13.77 10.44 13.61
C ARG A 247 -14.38 9.38 14.52
N GLU A 248 -14.39 8.13 14.11
CA GLU A 248 -14.81 6.99 14.93
C GLU A 248 -13.75 6.56 15.97
N GLY A 249 -12.56 7.18 15.95
CA GLY A 249 -11.46 6.85 16.86
C GLY A 249 -10.80 5.50 16.60
N LYS A 250 -11.07 4.88 15.45
CA LYS A 250 -10.45 3.62 15.02
C LYS A 250 -9.01 3.80 14.57
N ALA A 251 -8.71 4.95 13.93
CA ALA A 251 -7.36 5.34 13.55
C ALA A 251 -7.04 6.73 14.12
N GLN A 252 -5.83 6.89 14.66
CA GLN A 252 -5.33 8.15 15.22
C GLN A 252 -4.04 8.60 14.55
N ARG A 253 -3.35 7.67 13.89
CA ARG A 253 -2.07 7.91 13.21
C ARG A 253 -2.05 7.19 11.89
N PHE A 254 -1.47 7.84 10.85
CA PHE A 254 -1.25 7.20 9.57
C PHE A 254 0.24 7.03 9.28
N TYR A 255 0.57 5.90 8.66
CA TYR A 255 1.91 5.51 8.21
C TYR A 255 1.92 5.42 6.68
N PRO A 256 2.31 6.51 5.99
CA PRO A 256 2.28 6.57 4.54
C PRO A 256 3.44 5.81 3.88
N GLY A 257 3.29 5.49 2.59
CA GLY A 257 4.34 4.88 1.77
C GLY A 257 5.56 5.78 1.61
N HIS A 258 5.39 7.11 1.70
CA HIS A 258 6.47 8.08 1.58
C HIS A 258 6.37 9.19 2.62
N GLY A 259 7.55 9.69 3.05
CA GLY A 259 7.62 10.82 3.97
C GLY A 259 7.27 10.46 5.41
N TYR A 260 6.84 11.46 6.16
CA TYR A 260 6.65 11.37 7.60
C TYR A 260 5.33 10.74 8.00
N PRO A 261 5.25 10.08 9.18
CA PRO A 261 3.99 9.72 9.81
C PRO A 261 3.07 10.93 9.99
N ILE A 262 1.78 10.68 10.01
CA ILE A 262 0.72 11.69 10.19
C ILE A 262 0.05 11.41 11.53
N ASP A 263 0.38 12.23 12.53
CA ASP A 263 -0.15 12.08 13.90
C ASP A 263 -1.52 12.75 14.08
N ASP A 264 -1.87 13.70 13.22
CA ASP A 264 -3.17 14.34 13.14
C ASP A 264 -3.69 14.27 11.69
N PRO A 265 -4.42 13.21 11.31
CA PRO A 265 -4.81 12.98 9.92
C PRO A 265 -5.85 13.95 9.37
N ILE A 266 -6.77 14.47 10.18
CA ILE A 266 -7.90 15.29 9.70
C ILE A 266 -7.43 16.52 8.91
N PRO A 267 -6.50 17.36 9.40
CA PRO A 267 -6.04 18.53 8.64
C PRO A 267 -5.39 18.15 7.31
N ILE A 268 -4.72 16.99 7.24
CA ILE A 268 -4.05 16.53 6.01
C ILE A 268 -5.08 15.99 5.00
N ILE A 269 -6.11 15.29 5.45
CA ILE A 269 -7.24 14.85 4.61
C ILE A 269 -7.93 16.07 4.01
N GLU A 270 -8.25 17.09 4.83
CA GLU A 270 -8.87 18.32 4.40
C GLU A 270 -8.00 19.10 3.40
N ALA A 271 -6.70 19.26 3.68
CA ALA A 271 -5.75 19.93 2.78
C ALA A 271 -5.63 19.19 1.43
N THR A 272 -5.63 17.86 1.47
CA THR A 272 -5.60 17.03 0.25
C THR A 272 -6.87 17.21 -0.57
N ARG A 273 -8.04 17.18 0.07
CA ARG A 273 -9.33 17.38 -0.58
C ARG A 273 -9.44 18.78 -1.21
N LEU A 274 -9.02 19.81 -0.47
CA LEU A 274 -8.97 21.19 -0.95
C LEU A 274 -8.06 21.32 -2.17
N HIS A 275 -6.84 20.80 -2.09
CA HIS A 275 -5.91 20.81 -3.23
C HIS A 275 -6.52 20.17 -4.49
N ARG A 276 -7.20 19.02 -4.35
CA ARG A 276 -7.87 18.35 -5.48
C ARG A 276 -9.00 19.20 -6.06
N ALA A 277 -9.83 19.82 -5.20
CA ALA A 277 -10.92 20.70 -5.63
C ALA A 277 -10.37 21.93 -6.37
N GLU A 278 -9.30 22.56 -5.87
CA GLU A 278 -8.64 23.69 -6.53
C GLU A 278 -8.10 23.32 -7.91
N ARG A 279 -7.47 22.14 -8.04
CA ARG A 279 -6.97 21.66 -9.34
C ARG A 279 -8.11 21.38 -10.33
N LEU A 280 -9.20 20.78 -9.90
CA LEU A 280 -10.39 20.58 -10.73
C LEU A 280 -10.97 21.91 -11.21
N GLU A 281 -11.06 22.91 -10.33
CA GLU A 281 -11.57 24.23 -10.68
C GLU A 281 -10.65 24.96 -11.67
N GLN A 282 -9.32 24.81 -11.53
CA GLN A 282 -8.35 25.37 -12.48
C GLN A 282 -8.52 24.74 -13.87
N VAL A 283 -8.71 23.41 -13.95
CA VAL A 283 -8.97 22.72 -15.22
C VAL A 283 -10.30 23.21 -15.83
N ARG A 284 -11.37 23.32 -15.02
CA ARG A 284 -12.67 23.82 -15.48
C ARG A 284 -12.57 25.23 -16.07
N LYS A 285 -11.92 26.15 -15.35
CA LYS A 285 -11.69 27.53 -15.82
C LYS A 285 -10.89 27.58 -17.11
N ALA A 286 -9.87 26.73 -17.27
CA ALA A 286 -9.10 26.67 -18.50
C ALA A 286 -9.95 26.18 -19.69
N LEU A 287 -10.81 25.18 -19.48
CA LEU A 287 -11.75 24.69 -20.49
C LEU A 287 -12.78 25.77 -20.86
N ASP A 288 -13.36 26.44 -19.89
CA ASP A 288 -14.35 27.55 -20.10
C ASP A 288 -13.70 28.74 -20.84
N ALA A 289 -12.39 28.95 -20.65
CA ALA A 289 -11.62 29.96 -21.39
C ALA A 289 -11.20 29.51 -22.82
N GLY A 290 -11.66 28.33 -23.26
CA GLY A 290 -11.42 27.80 -24.61
C GLY A 290 -10.13 26.99 -24.77
N THR A 291 -9.43 26.64 -23.67
CA THR A 291 -8.30 25.70 -23.76
C THR A 291 -8.83 24.32 -24.19
N PRO A 292 -8.24 23.70 -25.22
CA PRO A 292 -8.69 22.38 -25.67
C PRO A 292 -8.67 21.36 -24.51
N ALA A 293 -9.62 20.42 -24.51
CA ALA A 293 -9.65 19.27 -23.57
C ALA A 293 -8.55 18.25 -23.91
N ASN A 294 -7.32 18.74 -23.97
CA ASN A 294 -6.11 18.00 -24.27
C ASN A 294 -5.16 18.13 -23.05
N PRO A 295 -4.65 17.01 -22.51
CA PRO A 295 -3.81 17.05 -21.31
C PRO A 295 -2.55 17.92 -21.46
N ASP A 296 -1.92 17.95 -22.63
CA ASP A 296 -0.73 18.77 -22.86
C ASP A 296 -1.06 20.28 -22.87
N ALA A 297 -2.14 20.68 -23.56
CA ALA A 297 -2.59 22.08 -23.59
C ALA A 297 -3.01 22.56 -22.20
N LEU A 298 -3.69 21.72 -21.41
CA LEU A 298 -4.08 22.02 -20.04
C LEU A 298 -2.89 22.06 -19.09
N PHE A 299 -1.86 21.22 -19.32
CA PHE A 299 -0.63 21.29 -18.52
C PHE A 299 0.02 22.65 -18.62
N ASP A 300 0.17 23.21 -19.81
CA ASP A 300 0.83 24.50 -20.05
C ASP A 300 0.10 25.68 -19.36
N VAL A 301 -1.22 25.54 -19.11
CA VAL A 301 -2.05 26.55 -18.44
C VAL A 301 -2.13 26.33 -16.94
N VAL A 302 -2.48 25.10 -16.52
CA VAL A 302 -2.83 24.78 -15.11
C VAL A 302 -1.59 24.48 -14.26
N TYR A 303 -0.53 23.91 -14.88
CA TYR A 303 0.69 23.48 -14.20
C TYR A 303 1.89 24.35 -14.54
N LYS A 304 1.64 25.60 -14.93
CA LYS A 304 2.71 26.56 -15.25
C LYS A 304 3.68 26.72 -14.08
N GLY A 305 4.98 26.51 -14.33
CA GLY A 305 6.04 26.65 -13.33
C GLY A 305 6.28 25.38 -12.47
N VAL A 306 5.60 24.27 -12.75
CA VAL A 306 5.89 22.96 -12.15
C VAL A 306 7.21 22.41 -12.71
N ASP A 307 7.98 21.72 -11.88
CA ASP A 307 9.23 21.07 -12.28
C ASP A 307 9.00 20.20 -13.53
N PRO A 308 9.84 20.34 -14.59
CA PRO A 308 9.74 19.54 -15.80
C PRO A 308 9.73 18.02 -15.54
N ALA A 309 10.41 17.54 -14.49
CA ALA A 309 10.38 16.13 -14.09
C ALA A 309 8.97 15.65 -13.71
N LEU A 310 8.08 16.55 -13.28
CA LEU A 310 6.69 16.25 -12.93
C LEU A 310 5.71 16.39 -14.12
N ARG A 311 6.18 16.71 -15.33
CA ARG A 311 5.30 16.89 -16.49
C ARG A 311 4.46 15.65 -16.79
N MET A 312 5.08 14.48 -16.88
CA MET A 312 4.35 13.23 -17.18
C MET A 312 3.37 12.83 -16.06
N PRO A 313 3.75 12.86 -14.76
CA PRO A 313 2.80 12.72 -13.66
C PRO A 313 1.63 13.69 -13.73
N SER A 314 1.89 14.97 -14.00
CA SER A 314 0.85 16.00 -14.11
C SER A 314 -0.11 15.74 -15.27
N ILE A 315 0.38 15.34 -16.45
CA ILE A 315 -0.44 14.96 -17.60
C ILE A 315 -1.37 13.79 -17.27
N ARG A 316 -0.88 12.78 -16.57
CA ARG A 316 -1.72 11.65 -16.12
C ARG A 316 -2.77 12.10 -15.11
N SER A 317 -2.41 13.00 -14.19
CA SER A 317 -3.38 13.61 -13.26
C SER A 317 -4.43 14.46 -13.97
N ILE A 318 -4.06 15.20 -15.03
CA ILE A 318 -5.03 15.96 -15.85
C ILE A 318 -6.01 15.00 -16.54
N ARG A 319 -5.55 13.86 -17.03
CA ARG A 319 -6.45 12.85 -17.62
C ARG A 319 -7.49 12.37 -16.60
N ALA A 320 -7.07 12.06 -15.38
CA ALA A 320 -8.00 11.69 -14.30
C ALA A 320 -8.98 12.84 -13.96
N GLN A 321 -8.53 14.09 -14.04
CA GLN A 321 -9.39 15.27 -13.83
C GLN A 321 -10.41 15.45 -14.97
N LEU A 322 -9.99 15.27 -16.23
CA LEU A 322 -10.88 15.32 -17.39
C LEU A 322 -11.94 14.22 -17.34
N GLU A 323 -11.54 13.01 -16.97
CA GLU A 323 -12.48 11.90 -16.76
C GLU A 323 -13.50 12.24 -15.68
N TYR A 324 -13.04 12.73 -14.51
CA TYR A 324 -13.93 13.16 -13.42
C TYR A 324 -14.90 14.26 -13.82
N LEU A 325 -14.49 15.19 -14.70
CA LEU A 325 -15.32 16.25 -15.24
C LEU A 325 -16.25 15.79 -16.38
N GLY A 326 -16.15 14.54 -16.83
CA GLY A 326 -16.97 13.99 -17.93
C GLY A 326 -16.60 14.54 -19.31
N VAL A 327 -15.39 15.08 -19.49
CA VAL A 327 -14.90 15.65 -20.75
C VAL A 327 -13.81 14.82 -21.45
N SER A 328 -13.46 13.65 -20.89
CA SER A 328 -12.55 12.69 -21.53
C SER A 328 -13.21 12.08 -22.78
N ARG A 329 -12.50 12.12 -23.91
CA ARG A 329 -12.89 11.43 -25.16
C ARG A 329 -12.02 10.20 -25.37
#